data_90823df1302b3af60ad9121f62236f92
#
_entry.id   90823df1302b3af60ad9121f62236f92
#
_cell.length_a   1.000
_cell.length_b   1.000
_cell.length_c   1.000
_cell.angle_alpha   90.00
_cell.angle_beta   90.00
_cell.angle_gamma   90.00
#
_symmetry.space_group_name_H-M   'P 1'
#
loop_
_entity.id
_entity.type
_entity.pdbx_description
1 polymer ?
#
loop_
_entity_poly.entity_id
_entity_poly.type
_entity_poly.pdbx_seq_one_letter_code
_entity_poly.pdbx_strand_id
1 'polypeptide(L)'
;MENSRYLDCLAADFARLRAVVPGALTAPVPTCPGWTVADLTRHVAEVYLHKTLAMRDGVEPEDFPPKGLAGEEPVALLDRAYAGLRAEFAARRPEDPAGAWYTPDQTVGFWIRRMAQETVIHRIDAELGAAQPVTPVPDDLAVDGIDELLKVFVAFSVAEWAGYFTEALAGSPGRTYLVRSDGAAWRVRTGPGRFEVTDGAGDGAADVTVTGPPEAMLRWVWNRQTPGEPDGVTVQGPAEAVGELHRVIVIATQ
;
A
#
# COMPACT_ATOMS: atom_id res chain seq x y z
N MET A 1 -0.46 -3.24 -14.94
CA MET A 1 -0.72 -4.73 -14.99
C MET A 1 -2.15 -5.00 -15.45
N GLU A 2 -2.43 -6.23 -15.93
CA GLU A 2 -3.79 -6.66 -16.27
C GLU A 2 -4.58 -7.08 -15.02
N ASN A 3 -5.90 -6.86 -15.00
CA ASN A 3 -6.74 -7.18 -13.85
C ASN A 3 -6.67 -8.66 -13.42
N SER A 4 -6.56 -9.59 -14.38
CA SER A 4 -6.37 -11.01 -14.09
C SER A 4 -5.08 -11.27 -13.31
N ARG A 5 -4.01 -10.57 -13.65
CA ARG A 5 -2.72 -10.71 -12.96
C ARG A 5 -2.78 -10.19 -11.53
N TYR A 6 -3.48 -9.07 -11.28
CA TYR A 6 -3.72 -8.60 -9.90
C TYR A 6 -4.52 -9.63 -9.09
N LEU A 7 -5.55 -10.24 -9.68
CA LEU A 7 -6.36 -11.26 -9.00
C LEU A 7 -5.54 -12.52 -8.68
N ASP A 8 -4.62 -12.93 -9.55
CA ASP A 8 -3.71 -14.05 -9.29
C ASP A 8 -2.76 -13.72 -8.13
N CYS A 9 -2.17 -12.52 -8.10
CA CYS A 9 -1.32 -12.06 -7.02
C CYS A 9 -2.11 -11.98 -5.69
N LEU A 10 -3.29 -11.36 -5.71
CA LEU A 10 -4.19 -11.29 -4.56
C LEU A 10 -4.47 -12.68 -3.97
N ALA A 11 -4.76 -13.65 -4.82
CA ALA A 11 -5.06 -15.01 -4.37
C ALA A 11 -3.84 -15.70 -3.75
N ALA A 12 -2.66 -15.53 -4.34
CA ALA A 12 -1.42 -16.11 -3.82
C ALA A 12 -1.00 -15.48 -2.48
N ASP A 13 -1.04 -14.15 -2.39
CA ASP A 13 -0.69 -13.42 -1.17
C ASP A 13 -1.70 -13.65 -0.05
N PHE A 14 -3.00 -13.73 -0.37
CA PHE A 14 -4.02 -14.12 0.60
C PHE A 14 -3.79 -15.54 1.13
N ALA A 15 -3.50 -16.50 0.27
CA ALA A 15 -3.24 -17.87 0.70
C ALA A 15 -2.03 -17.93 1.67
N ARG A 16 -1.00 -17.15 1.40
CA ARG A 16 0.17 -17.07 2.27
C ARG A 16 -0.14 -16.36 3.60
N LEU A 17 -0.80 -15.19 3.56
CA LEU A 17 -1.28 -14.48 4.74
C LEU A 17 -2.09 -15.42 5.65
N ARG A 18 -3.08 -16.10 5.06
CA ARG A 18 -3.96 -17.04 5.76
C ARG A 18 -3.22 -18.22 6.39
N ALA A 19 -2.13 -18.66 5.76
CA ALA A 19 -1.31 -19.74 6.32
C ALA A 19 -0.46 -19.30 7.52
N VAL A 20 -0.05 -18.02 7.54
CA VAL A 20 0.85 -17.48 8.57
C VAL A 20 0.11 -17.06 9.84
N VAL A 21 -1.00 -16.34 9.70
CA VAL A 21 -1.65 -15.65 10.83
C VAL A 21 -2.09 -16.54 11.99
N PRO A 22 -2.64 -17.76 11.81
CA PRO A 22 -3.15 -18.56 12.93
C PRO A 22 -2.07 -18.95 13.96
N GLY A 23 -0.82 -19.07 13.52
CA GLY A 23 0.30 -19.45 14.37
C GLY A 23 0.92 -18.29 15.16
N ALA A 24 0.49 -17.03 14.89
CA ALA A 24 1.19 -15.84 15.38
C ALA A 24 0.26 -14.74 15.94
N LEU A 25 -1.02 -15.01 16.17
CA LEU A 25 -2.04 -13.98 16.48
C LEU A 25 -1.65 -13.00 17.59
N THR A 26 -0.91 -13.44 18.60
CA THR A 26 -0.48 -12.59 19.74
C THR A 26 0.86 -11.91 19.52
N ALA A 27 1.56 -12.22 18.42
CA ALA A 27 2.87 -11.64 18.15
C ALA A 27 2.72 -10.17 17.72
N PRO A 28 3.65 -9.27 18.13
CA PRO A 28 3.64 -7.89 17.67
C PRO A 28 4.04 -7.81 16.20
N VAL A 29 3.47 -6.86 15.48
CA VAL A 29 3.85 -6.55 14.10
C VAL A 29 4.88 -5.42 14.10
N PRO A 30 6.15 -5.67 13.75
CA PRO A 30 7.23 -4.67 13.87
C PRO A 30 6.99 -3.42 13.03
N THR A 31 6.31 -3.57 11.91
CA THR A 31 6.04 -2.52 10.92
C THR A 31 4.73 -1.76 11.17
N CYS A 32 3.91 -2.22 12.11
CA CYS A 32 2.66 -1.58 12.53
C CYS A 32 2.68 -1.38 14.06
N PRO A 33 3.29 -0.28 14.56
CA PRO A 33 3.47 -0.07 15.99
C PRO A 33 2.16 -0.15 16.78
N GLY A 34 2.16 -0.95 17.84
CA GLY A 34 1.00 -1.17 18.69
C GLY A 34 0.04 -2.26 18.21
N TRP A 35 0.27 -2.86 17.04
CA TRP A 35 -0.56 -3.94 16.52
C TRP A 35 0.03 -5.31 16.83
N THR A 36 -0.87 -6.25 17.11
CA THR A 36 -0.59 -7.69 17.03
C THR A 36 -0.97 -8.23 15.66
N VAL A 37 -0.55 -9.44 15.34
CA VAL A 37 -0.99 -10.15 14.12
C VAL A 37 -2.51 -10.34 14.11
N ALA A 38 -3.17 -10.46 15.27
CA ALA A 38 -4.64 -10.48 15.34
C ALA A 38 -5.26 -9.15 14.90
N ASP A 39 -4.69 -8.02 15.33
CA ASP A 39 -5.16 -6.68 14.92
C ASP A 39 -4.97 -6.48 13.41
N LEU A 40 -3.79 -6.86 12.89
CA LEU A 40 -3.51 -6.86 11.45
C LEU A 40 -4.51 -7.72 10.67
N THR A 41 -4.78 -8.94 11.15
CA THR A 41 -5.72 -9.86 10.49
C THR A 41 -7.12 -9.27 10.43
N ARG A 42 -7.56 -8.65 11.53
CA ARG A 42 -8.83 -7.95 11.61
C ARG A 42 -8.89 -6.78 10.66
N HIS A 43 -7.84 -5.95 10.63
CA HIS A 43 -7.75 -4.81 9.72
C HIS A 43 -7.92 -5.23 8.25
N VAL A 44 -7.17 -6.22 7.79
CA VAL A 44 -7.29 -6.72 6.41
C VAL A 44 -8.70 -7.22 6.09
N ALA A 45 -9.30 -7.95 7.05
CA ALA A 45 -10.67 -8.43 6.90
C ALA A 45 -11.68 -7.28 6.81
N GLU A 46 -11.52 -6.27 7.64
CA GLU A 46 -12.37 -5.06 7.63
C GLU A 46 -12.20 -4.28 6.34
N VAL A 47 -10.97 -4.13 5.83
CA VAL A 47 -10.72 -3.52 4.52
C VAL A 47 -11.44 -4.27 3.41
N TYR A 48 -11.32 -5.60 3.35
CA TYR A 48 -12.03 -6.39 2.34
C TYR A 48 -13.55 -6.23 2.42
N LEU A 49 -14.11 -6.26 3.63
CA LEU A 49 -15.54 -6.05 3.84
C LEU A 49 -15.98 -4.65 3.42
N HIS A 50 -15.23 -3.62 3.82
CA HIS A 50 -15.51 -2.24 3.46
C HIS A 50 -15.57 -2.06 1.92
N LYS A 51 -14.56 -2.58 1.21
CA LYS A 51 -14.48 -2.42 -0.25
C LYS A 51 -15.53 -3.27 -0.98
N THR A 52 -15.89 -4.42 -0.43
CA THR A 52 -17.03 -5.22 -0.90
C THR A 52 -18.34 -4.41 -0.84
N LEU A 53 -18.59 -3.72 0.28
CA LEU A 53 -19.77 -2.88 0.46
C LEU A 53 -19.73 -1.66 -0.48
N ALA A 54 -18.58 -0.99 -0.56
CA ALA A 54 -18.41 0.16 -1.46
C ALA A 54 -18.71 -0.19 -2.92
N MET A 55 -18.23 -1.33 -3.41
CA MET A 55 -18.54 -1.81 -4.77
C MET A 55 -20.01 -2.17 -4.94
N ARG A 56 -20.61 -2.80 -3.93
CA ARG A 56 -22.03 -3.23 -3.97
C ARG A 56 -22.98 -2.05 -4.00
N ASP A 57 -22.72 -1.06 -3.15
CA ASP A 57 -23.62 0.06 -2.92
C ASP A 57 -23.29 1.26 -3.82
N GLY A 58 -22.14 1.25 -4.51
CA GLY A 58 -21.68 2.33 -5.38
C GLY A 58 -21.15 3.56 -4.61
N VAL A 59 -21.02 3.45 -3.28
CA VAL A 59 -20.54 4.50 -2.39
C VAL A 59 -19.83 3.85 -1.19
N GLU A 60 -18.82 4.51 -0.65
CA GLU A 60 -18.18 4.03 0.58
C GLU A 60 -19.17 4.09 1.77
N PRO A 61 -19.19 3.05 2.64
CA PRO A 61 -20.11 3.02 3.77
C PRO A 61 -19.76 4.10 4.80
N GLU A 62 -20.76 4.91 5.19
CA GLU A 62 -20.59 5.98 6.20
C GLU A 62 -20.42 5.40 7.61
N ASP A 63 -21.19 4.36 7.96
CA ASP A 63 -21.15 3.69 9.26
C ASP A 63 -20.34 2.38 9.16
N PHE A 64 -19.03 2.46 9.40
CA PHE A 64 -18.15 1.31 9.37
C PHE A 64 -17.24 1.29 10.62
N PRO A 65 -16.92 0.13 11.23
CA PRO A 65 -17.41 -1.22 10.90
C PRO A 65 -18.85 -1.48 11.36
N PRO A 66 -19.55 -2.44 10.73
CA PRO A 66 -20.91 -2.85 11.14
C PRO A 66 -20.94 -3.33 12.59
N LYS A 67 -22.07 -3.08 13.28
CA LYS A 67 -22.26 -3.53 14.66
C LYS A 67 -22.12 -5.05 14.78
N GLY A 68 -21.40 -5.49 15.81
CA GLY A 68 -21.17 -6.91 16.08
C GLY A 68 -19.89 -7.49 15.48
N LEU A 69 -19.23 -6.79 14.56
CA LEU A 69 -18.01 -7.27 13.91
C LEU A 69 -16.87 -7.48 14.93
N ALA A 70 -16.78 -6.64 15.95
CA ALA A 70 -15.72 -6.69 16.97
C ALA A 70 -15.67 -8.02 17.75
N GLY A 71 -16.79 -8.75 17.85
CA GLY A 71 -16.86 -10.05 18.52
C GLY A 71 -16.50 -11.25 17.64
N GLU A 72 -16.29 -11.06 16.34
CA GLU A 72 -15.95 -12.14 15.42
C GLU A 72 -14.46 -12.49 15.55
N GLU A 73 -14.13 -13.79 15.49
CA GLU A 73 -12.75 -14.25 15.55
C GLU A 73 -11.99 -13.76 14.30
N PRO A 74 -10.75 -13.19 14.42
CA PRO A 74 -10.07 -12.50 13.32
C PRO A 74 -9.88 -13.34 12.07
N VAL A 75 -9.51 -14.62 12.21
CA VAL A 75 -9.26 -15.51 11.06
C VAL A 75 -10.56 -15.90 10.36
N ALA A 76 -11.62 -16.15 11.11
CA ALA A 76 -12.94 -16.45 10.54
C ALA A 76 -13.50 -15.22 9.78
N LEU A 77 -13.32 -14.03 10.36
CA LEU A 77 -13.67 -12.76 9.72
C LEU A 77 -12.89 -12.58 8.40
N LEU A 78 -11.58 -12.84 8.43
CA LEU A 78 -10.70 -12.72 7.25
C LEU A 78 -11.17 -13.66 6.12
N ASP A 79 -11.45 -14.93 6.43
CA ASP A 79 -11.91 -15.91 5.46
C ASP A 79 -13.24 -15.49 4.82
N ARG A 80 -14.20 -15.06 5.66
CA ARG A 80 -15.51 -14.59 5.21
C ARG A 80 -15.44 -13.33 4.35
N ALA A 81 -14.65 -12.34 4.79
CA ALA A 81 -14.51 -11.08 4.07
C ALA A 81 -13.84 -11.27 2.71
N TYR A 82 -12.79 -12.10 2.66
CA TYR A 82 -12.14 -12.45 1.41
C TYR A 82 -13.05 -13.18 0.42
N ALA A 83 -13.85 -14.14 0.93
CA ALA A 83 -14.83 -14.82 0.09
C ALA A 83 -15.86 -13.84 -0.51
N GLY A 84 -16.32 -12.87 0.28
CA GLY A 84 -17.21 -11.79 -0.17
C GLY A 84 -16.56 -10.91 -1.23
N LEU A 85 -15.33 -10.47 -0.99
CA LEU A 85 -14.56 -9.65 -1.93
C LEU A 85 -14.38 -10.35 -3.29
N ARG A 86 -13.98 -11.63 -3.25
CA ARG A 86 -13.83 -12.44 -4.47
C ARG A 86 -15.13 -12.63 -5.23
N ALA A 87 -16.23 -12.83 -4.52
CA ALA A 87 -17.54 -12.97 -5.13
C ALA A 87 -17.97 -11.68 -5.84
N GLU A 88 -17.67 -10.53 -5.24
CA GLU A 88 -17.97 -9.23 -5.83
C GLU A 88 -17.14 -8.98 -7.10
N PHE A 89 -15.84 -9.27 -7.08
CA PHE A 89 -14.97 -9.19 -8.26
C PHE A 89 -15.41 -10.14 -9.38
N ALA A 90 -15.89 -11.33 -9.05
CA ALA A 90 -16.36 -12.29 -10.04
C ALA A 90 -17.73 -11.92 -10.66
N ALA A 91 -18.54 -11.14 -9.95
CA ALA A 91 -19.88 -10.74 -10.39
C ALA A 91 -19.88 -9.47 -11.25
N ARG A 92 -18.75 -8.76 -11.34
CA ARG A 92 -18.64 -7.46 -11.99
C ARG A 92 -17.51 -7.43 -13.02
N ARG A 93 -17.61 -6.50 -13.96
CA ARG A 93 -16.53 -6.21 -14.90
C ARG A 93 -15.61 -5.14 -14.27
N PRO A 94 -14.31 -5.13 -14.61
CA PRO A 94 -13.38 -4.11 -14.11
C PRO A 94 -13.80 -2.66 -14.39
N GLU A 95 -14.53 -2.42 -15.49
CA GLU A 95 -15.00 -1.10 -15.92
C GLU A 95 -16.29 -0.66 -15.19
N ASP A 96 -16.94 -1.56 -14.48
CA ASP A 96 -18.19 -1.23 -13.78
C ASP A 96 -17.90 -0.20 -12.68
N PRO A 97 -18.81 0.77 -12.47
CA PRO A 97 -18.61 1.81 -11.45
C PRO A 97 -18.62 1.19 -10.04
N ALA A 98 -17.80 1.76 -9.18
CA ALA A 98 -17.68 1.40 -7.77
C ALA A 98 -17.40 2.64 -6.94
N GLY A 99 -17.87 2.70 -5.71
CA GLY A 99 -17.54 3.78 -4.79
C GLY A 99 -16.07 3.72 -4.40
N ALA A 100 -15.33 4.82 -4.57
CA ALA A 100 -13.93 4.91 -4.18
C ALA A 100 -13.58 6.33 -3.71
N TRP A 101 -12.68 6.43 -2.74
CA TRP A 101 -12.11 7.71 -2.31
C TRP A 101 -11.20 8.35 -3.38
N TYR A 102 -10.65 7.54 -4.25
CA TYR A 102 -9.79 8.00 -5.35
C TYR A 102 -10.64 8.47 -6.53
N THR A 103 -10.93 9.76 -6.56
CA THR A 103 -11.84 10.35 -7.56
C THR A 103 -11.42 10.20 -9.03
N PRO A 104 -10.11 10.08 -9.38
CA PRO A 104 -9.71 9.84 -10.77
C PRO A 104 -10.08 8.46 -11.32
N ASP A 105 -10.32 7.46 -10.44
CA ASP A 105 -10.72 6.11 -10.87
C ASP A 105 -11.69 5.52 -9.84
N GLN A 106 -12.97 5.45 -10.22
CA GLN A 106 -14.04 4.92 -9.39
C GLN A 106 -14.64 3.65 -10.01
N THR A 107 -13.76 2.70 -10.32
CA THR A 107 -14.13 1.44 -10.96
C THR A 107 -13.82 0.22 -10.07
N VAL A 108 -14.41 -0.90 -10.42
CA VAL A 108 -14.06 -2.20 -9.83
C VAL A 108 -12.58 -2.53 -10.09
N GLY A 109 -12.04 -2.14 -11.25
CA GLY A 109 -10.62 -2.31 -11.60
C GLY A 109 -9.68 -1.60 -10.63
N PHE A 110 -10.03 -0.41 -10.16
CA PHE A 110 -9.29 0.28 -9.10
C PHE A 110 -9.22 -0.58 -7.83
N TRP A 111 -10.34 -1.16 -7.39
CA TRP A 111 -10.36 -2.01 -6.19
C TRP A 111 -9.63 -3.34 -6.40
N ILE A 112 -9.63 -3.92 -7.60
CA ILE A 112 -8.83 -5.11 -7.92
C ILE A 112 -7.34 -4.81 -7.71
N ARG A 113 -6.83 -3.70 -8.27
CA ARG A 113 -5.45 -3.23 -8.06
C ARG A 113 -5.18 -2.97 -6.60
N ARG A 114 -6.01 -2.15 -5.95
CA ARG A 114 -5.81 -1.73 -4.56
C ARG A 114 -5.79 -2.92 -3.59
N MET A 115 -6.68 -3.92 -3.79
CA MET A 115 -6.72 -5.09 -2.91
C MET A 115 -5.55 -6.05 -3.13
N ALA A 116 -5.00 -6.12 -4.34
CA ALA A 116 -3.75 -6.86 -4.56
C ALA A 116 -2.58 -6.21 -3.80
N GLN A 117 -2.45 -4.88 -3.88
CA GLN A 117 -1.40 -4.13 -3.17
C GLN A 117 -1.60 -4.15 -1.65
N GLU A 118 -2.82 -3.99 -1.16
CA GLU A 118 -3.17 -4.12 0.26
C GLU A 118 -2.73 -5.47 0.82
N THR A 119 -3.06 -6.53 0.10
CA THR A 119 -2.80 -7.89 0.56
C THR A 119 -1.32 -8.21 0.58
N VAL A 120 -0.54 -7.82 -0.41
CA VAL A 120 0.90 -8.09 -0.43
C VAL A 120 1.62 -7.36 0.70
N ILE A 121 1.28 -6.11 0.98
CA ILE A 121 1.90 -5.34 2.07
C ILE A 121 1.57 -5.97 3.43
N HIS A 122 0.32 -6.30 3.68
CA HIS A 122 -0.06 -6.90 4.96
C HIS A 122 0.30 -8.39 5.09
N ARG A 123 0.53 -9.10 4.00
CA ARG A 123 1.17 -10.41 4.01
C ARG A 123 2.62 -10.29 4.49
N ILE A 124 3.37 -9.29 4.01
CA ILE A 124 4.72 -8.99 4.50
C ILE A 124 4.69 -8.66 6.00
N ASP A 125 3.76 -7.81 6.43
CA ASP A 125 3.60 -7.44 7.84
C ASP A 125 3.33 -8.67 8.72
N ALA A 126 2.48 -9.60 8.27
CA ALA A 126 2.19 -10.84 8.99
C ALA A 126 3.40 -11.77 9.08
N GLU A 127 4.17 -11.91 7.99
CA GLU A 127 5.39 -12.71 7.98
C GLU A 127 6.44 -12.16 8.93
N LEU A 128 6.64 -10.83 8.95
CA LEU A 128 7.54 -10.16 9.89
C LEU A 128 7.06 -10.34 11.34
N GLY A 129 5.77 -10.18 11.61
CA GLY A 129 5.18 -10.42 12.92
C GLY A 129 5.33 -11.86 13.38
N ALA A 130 5.23 -12.83 12.48
CA ALA A 130 5.42 -14.25 12.77
C ALA A 130 6.90 -14.68 12.79
N ALA A 131 7.83 -13.75 12.63
CA ALA A 131 9.27 -14.01 12.50
C ALA A 131 9.60 -15.05 11.41
N GLN A 132 8.87 -15.00 10.30
CA GLN A 132 9.08 -15.86 9.14
C GLN A 132 9.81 -15.08 8.03
N PRO A 133 10.56 -15.77 7.15
CA PRO A 133 11.11 -15.15 5.95
C PRO A 133 10.00 -14.55 5.10
N VAL A 134 10.24 -13.35 4.57
CA VAL A 134 9.31 -12.71 3.64
C VAL A 134 9.31 -13.48 2.32
N THR A 135 8.12 -13.92 1.91
CA THR A 135 7.93 -14.57 0.61
C THR A 135 8.18 -13.55 -0.51
N PRO A 136 8.95 -13.89 -1.57
CA PRO A 136 9.23 -12.96 -2.65
C PRO A 136 7.98 -12.33 -3.27
N VAL A 137 8.08 -11.06 -3.59
CA VAL A 137 7.05 -10.31 -4.31
C VAL A 137 7.38 -10.32 -5.81
N PRO A 138 6.43 -10.68 -6.69
CA PRO A 138 6.66 -10.56 -8.13
C PRO A 138 7.06 -9.14 -8.55
N ASP A 139 8.05 -9.02 -9.44
CA ASP A 139 8.61 -7.72 -9.84
C ASP A 139 7.56 -6.78 -10.42
N ASP A 140 6.65 -7.30 -11.24
CA ASP A 140 5.55 -6.53 -11.83
C ASP A 140 4.60 -5.97 -10.77
N LEU A 141 4.28 -6.75 -9.73
CA LEU A 141 3.46 -6.31 -8.61
C LEU A 141 4.21 -5.28 -7.75
N ALA A 142 5.50 -5.50 -7.51
CA ALA A 142 6.32 -4.59 -6.71
C ALA A 142 6.48 -3.22 -7.39
N VAL A 143 6.77 -3.19 -8.68
CA VAL A 143 6.86 -1.95 -9.46
C VAL A 143 5.53 -1.19 -9.46
N ASP A 144 4.42 -1.91 -9.63
CA ASP A 144 3.08 -1.32 -9.59
C ASP A 144 2.72 -0.77 -8.19
N GLY A 145 3.15 -1.45 -7.13
CA GLY A 145 2.93 -0.99 -5.75
C GLY A 145 3.71 0.28 -5.39
N ILE A 146 4.90 0.47 -5.97
CA ILE A 146 5.64 1.73 -5.86
C ILE A 146 4.88 2.85 -6.58
N ASP A 147 4.38 2.58 -7.78
CA ASP A 147 3.58 3.52 -8.57
C ASP A 147 2.30 3.93 -7.83
N GLU A 148 1.57 2.96 -7.28
CA GLU A 148 0.37 3.21 -6.49
C GLU A 148 0.68 4.07 -5.26
N LEU A 149 1.71 3.75 -4.49
CA LEU A 149 2.09 4.54 -3.33
C LEU A 149 2.35 6.00 -3.72
N LEU A 150 3.20 6.22 -4.70
CA LEU A 150 3.61 7.57 -5.06
C LEU A 150 2.48 8.42 -5.63
N LYS A 151 1.63 7.83 -6.48
CA LYS A 151 0.58 8.56 -7.21
C LYS A 151 -0.75 8.57 -6.49
N VAL A 152 -1.21 7.38 -6.04
CA VAL A 152 -2.55 7.23 -5.46
C VAL A 152 -2.56 7.61 -3.98
N PHE A 153 -1.56 7.14 -3.21
CA PHE A 153 -1.52 7.51 -1.79
C PHE A 153 -0.92 8.90 -1.58
N VAL A 154 0.29 9.18 -2.06
CA VAL A 154 0.97 10.42 -1.69
C VAL A 154 0.52 11.61 -2.52
N ALA A 155 0.67 11.56 -3.84
CA ALA A 155 0.39 12.73 -4.69
C ALA A 155 -1.08 13.15 -4.61
N PHE A 156 -2.00 12.19 -4.67
CA PHE A 156 -3.43 12.47 -4.55
C PHE A 156 -3.78 13.02 -3.16
N SER A 157 -3.29 12.40 -2.07
CA SER A 157 -3.59 12.88 -0.72
C SER A 157 -3.05 14.28 -0.45
N VAL A 158 -1.85 14.61 -0.94
CA VAL A 158 -1.29 15.97 -0.82
C VAL A 158 -2.16 16.98 -1.57
N ALA A 159 -2.72 16.61 -2.72
CA ALA A 159 -3.58 17.49 -3.49
C ALA A 159 -4.97 17.69 -2.86
N GLU A 160 -5.59 16.60 -2.40
CA GLU A 160 -6.97 16.62 -1.90
C GLU A 160 -7.08 17.01 -0.41
N TRP A 161 -6.09 16.61 0.39
CA TRP A 161 -6.09 16.80 1.84
C TRP A 161 -4.85 17.55 2.34
N ALA A 162 -4.45 18.61 1.63
CA ALA A 162 -3.24 19.39 1.87
C ALA A 162 -3.00 19.78 3.34
N GLY A 163 -4.07 19.95 4.14
CA GLY A 163 -3.99 20.29 5.55
C GLY A 163 -3.16 19.31 6.39
N TYR A 164 -3.25 18.03 6.11
CA TYR A 164 -2.47 16.99 6.82
C TYR A 164 -0.97 17.04 6.52
N PHE A 165 -0.59 17.58 5.37
CA PHE A 165 0.80 17.62 4.89
C PHE A 165 1.48 18.98 5.12
N THR A 166 0.75 19.97 5.65
CA THR A 166 1.25 21.34 5.81
C THR A 166 2.57 21.38 6.58
N GLU A 167 2.64 20.72 7.74
CA GLU A 167 3.85 20.72 8.56
C GLU A 167 5.02 20.01 7.86
N ALA A 168 4.76 18.87 7.23
CA ALA A 168 5.78 18.06 6.56
C ALA A 168 6.40 18.76 5.36
N LEU A 169 5.63 19.59 4.64
CA LEU A 169 6.02 20.25 3.40
C LEU A 169 6.27 21.76 3.52
N ALA A 170 5.90 22.40 4.65
CA ALA A 170 6.03 23.86 4.83
C ALA A 170 7.45 24.39 4.62
N GLY A 171 8.44 23.63 5.09
CA GLY A 171 9.86 23.97 4.96
C GLY A 171 10.55 23.39 3.73
N SER A 172 9.81 22.74 2.83
CA SER A 172 10.42 22.14 1.63
C SER A 172 10.96 23.24 0.69
N PRO A 173 12.26 23.23 0.36
CA PRO A 173 12.84 24.22 -0.55
C PRO A 173 12.50 23.98 -2.02
N GLY A 174 11.66 22.97 -2.31
CA GLY A 174 11.41 22.52 -3.67
C GLY A 174 12.45 21.50 -4.13
N ARG A 175 12.30 20.24 -3.65
CA ARG A 175 13.24 19.14 -3.94
C ARG A 175 12.78 18.27 -5.10
N THR A 176 13.76 17.64 -5.74
CA THR A 176 13.53 16.63 -6.76
C THR A 176 14.09 15.29 -6.30
N TYR A 177 13.25 14.27 -6.34
CA TYR A 177 13.63 12.89 -6.05
C TYR A 177 13.52 12.05 -7.32
N LEU A 178 14.46 11.15 -7.50
CA LEU A 178 14.43 10.14 -8.54
C LEU A 178 14.34 8.76 -7.88
N VAL A 179 13.18 8.14 -7.96
CA VAL A 179 12.93 6.77 -7.50
C VAL A 179 13.07 5.86 -8.70
N ARG A 180 13.92 4.83 -8.60
CA ARG A 180 14.21 3.92 -9.71
C ARG A 180 14.15 2.48 -9.26
N SER A 181 13.54 1.64 -10.07
CA SER A 181 13.59 0.20 -9.96
C SER A 181 13.75 -0.40 -11.35
N ASP A 182 14.00 -1.70 -11.44
CA ASP A 182 14.25 -2.36 -12.72
C ASP A 182 13.13 -2.06 -13.75
N GLY A 183 13.51 -1.41 -14.84
CA GLY A 183 12.60 -1.04 -15.92
C GLY A 183 11.64 0.11 -15.64
N ALA A 184 11.62 0.69 -14.42
CA ALA A 184 10.73 1.78 -14.04
C ALA A 184 11.48 2.92 -13.33
N ALA A 185 10.96 4.14 -13.48
CA ALA A 185 11.45 5.30 -12.75
C ALA A 185 10.31 6.30 -12.54
N TRP A 186 10.38 7.02 -11.43
CA TRP A 186 9.47 8.10 -11.08
C TRP A 186 10.27 9.31 -10.65
N ARG A 187 9.95 10.45 -11.22
CA ARG A 187 10.49 11.73 -10.78
C ARG A 187 9.46 12.41 -9.91
N VAL A 188 9.82 12.65 -8.65
CA VAL A 188 8.97 13.33 -7.68
C VAL A 188 9.50 14.74 -7.46
N ARG A 189 8.61 15.72 -7.44
CA ARG A 189 8.91 17.11 -7.09
C ARG A 189 8.07 17.53 -5.89
N THR A 190 8.74 17.97 -4.84
CA THR A 190 8.08 18.52 -3.64
C THR A 190 8.19 20.04 -3.60
N GLY A 191 7.40 20.64 -2.73
CA GLY A 191 7.41 22.06 -2.40
C GLY A 191 6.31 22.34 -1.38
N PRO A 192 6.15 23.58 -0.91
CA PRO A 192 5.07 23.91 0.01
C PRO A 192 3.71 23.48 -0.55
N GLY A 193 3.04 22.52 0.13
CA GLY A 193 1.75 21.98 -0.29
C GLY A 193 1.77 21.22 -1.63
N ARG A 194 2.92 20.75 -2.10
CA ARG A 194 3.06 20.10 -3.41
C ARG A 194 3.84 18.81 -3.35
N PHE A 195 3.30 17.78 -3.99
CA PHE A 195 3.99 16.51 -4.27
C PHE A 195 3.52 16.03 -5.66
N GLU A 196 4.36 16.17 -6.66
CA GLU A 196 4.05 15.83 -8.05
C GLU A 196 4.89 14.64 -8.49
N VAL A 197 4.27 13.70 -9.18
CA VAL A 197 4.93 12.49 -9.69
C VAL A 197 4.80 12.46 -11.21
N THR A 198 5.93 12.24 -11.88
CA THR A 198 5.98 12.00 -13.32
C THR A 198 6.71 10.71 -13.63
N ASP A 199 6.22 9.96 -14.62
CA ASP A 199 6.88 8.75 -15.08
C ASP A 199 8.21 9.05 -15.76
N GLY A 200 9.17 8.13 -15.60
CA GLY A 200 10.49 8.23 -16.17
C GLY A 200 11.48 9.02 -15.31
N ALA A 201 12.74 8.95 -15.70
CA ALA A 201 13.81 9.67 -15.01
C ALA A 201 13.73 11.19 -15.22
N GLY A 202 13.13 11.63 -16.32
CA GLY A 202 13.11 13.04 -16.72
C GLY A 202 14.52 13.60 -16.96
N ASP A 203 14.59 14.90 -17.20
CA ASP A 203 15.86 15.59 -17.41
C ASP A 203 16.35 16.28 -16.13
N GLY A 204 17.68 16.44 -16.04
CA GLY A 204 18.35 17.16 -14.96
C GLY A 204 18.65 16.31 -13.73
N ALA A 205 19.48 16.87 -12.84
CA ALA A 205 19.86 16.25 -11.59
C ALA A 205 18.66 16.13 -10.63
N ALA A 206 18.72 15.13 -9.76
CA ALA A 206 17.83 15.01 -8.61
C ALA A 206 18.61 15.31 -7.32
N ASP A 207 17.93 15.87 -6.33
CA ASP A 207 18.53 16.10 -5.00
C ASP A 207 18.73 14.78 -4.27
N VAL A 208 17.83 13.83 -4.49
CA VAL A 208 17.90 12.48 -3.94
C VAL A 208 17.63 11.46 -5.06
N THR A 209 18.45 10.42 -5.10
CA THR A 209 18.19 9.24 -5.94
C THR A 209 18.09 8.01 -5.05
N VAL A 210 17.02 7.24 -5.23
CA VAL A 210 16.78 5.96 -4.56
C VAL A 210 16.67 4.88 -5.63
N THR A 211 17.49 3.84 -5.51
CA THR A 211 17.57 2.79 -6.53
C THR A 211 17.69 1.41 -5.88
N GLY A 212 16.99 0.42 -6.40
CA GLY A 212 17.09 -0.97 -5.93
C GLY A 212 16.22 -1.93 -6.74
N PRO A 213 16.33 -3.23 -6.45
CA PRO A 213 15.44 -4.24 -7.01
C PRO A 213 13.97 -3.97 -6.64
N PRO A 214 13.00 -4.42 -7.45
CA PRO A 214 11.58 -4.11 -7.26
C PRO A 214 11.03 -4.39 -5.86
N GLU A 215 11.22 -5.60 -5.34
CA GLU A 215 10.76 -5.96 -4.00
C GLU A 215 11.41 -5.11 -2.91
N ALA A 216 12.73 -4.92 -2.98
CA ALA A 216 13.46 -4.11 -2.01
C ALA A 216 12.97 -2.65 -2.01
N MET A 217 12.71 -2.09 -3.20
CA MET A 217 12.16 -0.76 -3.35
C MET A 217 10.74 -0.66 -2.82
N LEU A 218 9.87 -1.63 -3.11
CA LEU A 218 8.52 -1.69 -2.55
C LEU A 218 8.57 -1.67 -1.03
N ARG A 219 9.38 -2.53 -0.43
CA ARG A 219 9.52 -2.62 1.03
C ARG A 219 10.13 -1.35 1.61
N TRP A 220 11.05 -0.71 0.90
CA TRP A 220 11.66 0.54 1.34
C TRP A 220 10.64 1.70 1.35
N VAL A 221 9.87 1.87 0.29
CA VAL A 221 8.87 2.95 0.23
C VAL A 221 7.72 2.73 1.22
N TRP A 222 7.36 1.49 1.52
CA TRP A 222 6.34 1.15 2.51
C TRP A 222 6.89 1.00 3.94
N ASN A 223 8.19 1.19 4.14
CA ASN A 223 8.83 1.06 5.46
C ASN A 223 8.69 -0.36 6.06
N ARG A 224 8.82 -1.39 5.20
CA ARG A 224 8.69 -2.83 5.54
C ARG A 224 10.01 -3.60 5.41
N GLN A 225 11.13 -2.93 5.67
CA GLN A 225 12.44 -3.55 5.66
C GLN A 225 12.62 -4.46 6.89
N THR A 226 13.38 -5.53 6.72
CA THR A 226 13.78 -6.38 7.86
C THR A 226 14.89 -5.65 8.64
N PRO A 227 14.72 -5.40 9.94
CA PRO A 227 15.75 -4.76 10.73
C PRO A 227 17.09 -5.52 10.71
N GLY A 228 18.18 -4.82 10.35
CA GLY A 228 19.53 -5.39 10.35
C GLY A 228 19.90 -6.22 9.12
N GLU A 229 19.00 -6.40 8.16
CA GLU A 229 19.31 -7.04 6.88
C GLU A 229 19.62 -6.00 5.79
N PRO A 230 20.59 -6.27 4.89
CA PRO A 230 20.79 -5.45 3.71
C PRO A 230 19.54 -5.51 2.82
N ASP A 231 18.95 -4.36 2.55
CA ASP A 231 17.74 -4.28 1.73
C ASP A 231 18.01 -4.17 0.22
N GLY A 232 19.26 -4.02 -0.18
CA GLY A 232 19.64 -3.85 -1.60
C GLY A 232 19.26 -2.47 -2.16
N VAL A 233 18.77 -1.55 -1.33
CA VAL A 233 18.42 -0.19 -1.74
C VAL A 233 19.61 0.75 -1.57
N THR A 234 19.91 1.50 -2.61
CA THR A 234 20.93 2.56 -2.58
C THR A 234 20.26 3.92 -2.54
N VAL A 235 20.57 4.71 -1.52
CA VAL A 235 20.07 6.07 -1.35
C VAL A 235 21.24 7.05 -1.49
N GLN A 236 21.12 8.00 -2.42
CA GLN A 236 22.08 9.07 -2.65
C GLN A 236 21.40 10.43 -2.47
N GLY A 237 21.95 11.28 -1.64
CA GLY A 237 21.44 12.61 -1.35
C GLY A 237 21.49 12.97 0.13
N PRO A 238 21.13 14.20 0.50
CA PRO A 238 21.14 14.66 1.89
C PRO A 238 20.13 13.89 2.75
N ALA A 239 20.54 13.45 3.94
CA ALA A 239 19.68 12.72 4.88
C ALA A 239 18.38 13.48 5.24
N GLU A 240 18.45 14.81 5.32
CA GLU A 240 17.28 15.66 5.55
C GLU A 240 16.24 15.54 4.44
N ALA A 241 16.69 15.50 3.18
CA ALA A 241 15.79 15.34 2.02
C ALA A 241 15.16 13.94 2.00
N VAL A 242 15.93 12.89 2.29
CA VAL A 242 15.39 11.53 2.45
C VAL A 242 14.34 11.48 3.55
N GLY A 243 14.63 12.13 4.70
CA GLY A 243 13.68 12.24 5.81
C GLY A 243 12.40 12.99 5.46
N GLU A 244 12.47 14.01 4.59
CA GLU A 244 11.27 14.71 4.07
C GLU A 244 10.37 13.71 3.30
N LEU A 245 10.95 12.97 2.34
CA LEU A 245 10.20 11.99 1.56
C LEU A 245 9.52 10.95 2.45
N HIS A 246 10.26 10.38 3.41
CA HIS A 246 9.71 9.40 4.35
C HIS A 246 8.56 9.97 5.20
N ARG A 247 8.69 11.19 5.74
CA ARG A 247 7.61 11.81 6.52
C ARG A 247 6.33 11.97 5.72
N VAL A 248 6.43 12.42 4.47
CA VAL A 248 5.25 12.59 3.60
C VAL A 248 4.60 11.24 3.29
N ILE A 249 5.40 10.21 3.01
CA ILE A 249 4.90 8.85 2.78
C ILE A 249 4.17 8.32 4.02
N VAL A 250 4.77 8.46 5.20
CA VAL A 250 4.16 7.98 6.46
C VAL A 250 2.81 8.64 6.72
N ILE A 251 2.68 9.94 6.52
CA ILE A 251 1.40 10.67 6.68
C ILE A 251 0.34 10.13 5.69
N ALA A 252 0.74 9.79 4.46
CA ALA A 252 -0.19 9.30 3.45
C ALA A 252 -0.63 7.85 3.65
N THR A 253 0.07 7.08 4.50
CA THR A 253 -0.11 5.62 4.63
C THR A 253 -0.53 5.16 6.03
N GLN A 254 -0.80 6.11 6.95
CA GLN A 254 -1.22 5.83 8.35
C GLN A 254 -2.61 6.38 8.68
#